data_ad298fd5b834a64a0a845832eafd25f3
#
_entry.id   ad298fd5b834a64a0a845832eafd25f3
#
_cell.length_a   1.000
_cell.length_b   1.000
_cell.length_c   1.000
_cell.angle_alpha   90.00
_cell.angle_beta   90.00
_cell.angle_gamma   90.00
#
_symmetry.space_group_name_H-M   'P 1'
#
loop_
_entity.id
_entity.type
_entity.pdbx_description
1 polymer ?
#
loop_
_entity_poly.entity_id
_entity_poly.type
_entity_poly.pdbx_seq_one_letter_code
_entity_poly.pdbx_strand_id
1 'polypeptide(L)'
;MSQMIDFTLPSCQPGRTLHAFRCVPEGEVRAVLQLSHGMVEFIDRYKPLAENLAARGILVTGNDHLGHGGSIRTKEDYGYFGEPDGNRAVLEDLHAVTTLTKQLYPGVPYFLLGHSMGSFYARQYLCEWGDELDGAIIMGTGCQPKALVQLARTICRVLAVFHGWHYRSKLVARLSFLGYNKGLEGRTAHDWLNRDPVEVDRYRAVTDEDNFLMIL
;
A
#
# COMPACT_ATOMS: atom_id res chain seq x y z
N MET A 1 0.31 9.54 -26.24
CA MET A 1 -0.24 8.64 -25.18
C MET A 1 0.77 8.54 -24.05
N SER A 2 0.32 8.52 -22.79
CA SER A 2 1.22 8.30 -21.65
C SER A 2 1.96 6.98 -21.78
N GLN A 3 3.17 6.90 -21.21
CA GLN A 3 3.98 5.69 -21.20
C GLN A 3 3.92 5.04 -19.82
N MET A 4 3.40 3.81 -19.76
CA MET A 4 3.46 2.98 -18.57
C MET A 4 4.77 2.20 -18.57
N ILE A 5 5.53 2.30 -17.48
CA ILE A 5 6.84 1.66 -17.31
C ILE A 5 6.81 0.89 -16.00
N ASP A 6 6.81 -0.44 -16.09
CA ASP A 6 7.02 -1.30 -14.92
C ASP A 6 8.54 -1.44 -14.69
N PHE A 7 8.94 -1.41 -13.42
CA PHE A 7 10.33 -1.57 -13.03
C PHE A 7 10.45 -2.22 -11.66
N THR A 8 11.66 -2.61 -11.31
CA THR A 8 11.95 -3.14 -9.97
C THR A 8 13.06 -2.33 -9.33
N LEU A 9 13.06 -2.30 -8.00
CA LEU A 9 14.14 -1.70 -7.20
C LEU A 9 14.42 -2.58 -5.98
N PRO A 10 15.67 -2.60 -5.49
CA PRO A 10 15.95 -3.31 -4.25
C PRO A 10 15.20 -2.66 -3.09
N SER A 11 14.64 -3.49 -2.21
CA SER A 11 14.06 -3.02 -0.94
C SER A 11 15.16 -2.72 0.07
N CYS A 12 14.85 -1.86 1.03
CA CYS A 12 15.65 -1.66 2.24
C CYS A 12 15.70 -2.93 3.10
N GLN A 13 14.76 -3.85 2.94
CA GLN A 13 14.83 -5.20 3.51
C GLN A 13 15.80 -6.08 2.71
N PRO A 14 16.90 -6.59 3.31
CA PRO A 14 17.91 -7.36 2.61
C PRO A 14 17.35 -8.55 1.82
N GLY A 15 17.81 -8.71 0.58
CA GLY A 15 17.40 -9.82 -0.30
C GLY A 15 15.97 -9.74 -0.83
N ARG A 16 15.30 -8.58 -0.68
CA ARG A 16 13.97 -8.33 -1.21
C ARG A 16 14.04 -7.35 -2.38
N THR A 17 13.10 -7.51 -3.30
CA THR A 17 12.94 -6.63 -4.46
C THR A 17 11.51 -6.14 -4.49
N LEU A 18 11.33 -4.87 -4.82
CA LEU A 18 10.02 -4.25 -4.98
C LEU A 18 9.65 -4.23 -6.46
N HIS A 19 8.40 -4.54 -6.74
CA HIS A 19 7.75 -4.20 -7.99
C HIS A 19 7.22 -2.77 -7.90
N ALA A 20 7.38 -2.01 -8.97
CA ALA A 20 6.93 -0.63 -9.05
C ALA A 20 6.52 -0.28 -10.48
N PHE A 21 5.73 0.78 -10.63
CA PHE A 21 5.48 1.38 -11.93
C PHE A 21 5.65 2.89 -11.90
N ARG A 22 5.81 3.47 -13.08
CA ARG A 22 5.58 4.89 -13.34
C ARG A 22 4.82 5.08 -14.64
N CYS A 23 3.83 5.96 -14.60
CA CYS A 23 3.08 6.40 -15.76
C CYS A 23 3.56 7.81 -16.13
N VAL A 24 4.30 7.91 -17.22
CA VAL A 24 4.93 9.16 -17.66
C VAL A 24 4.02 9.88 -18.66
N PRO A 25 3.70 11.16 -18.43
CA PRO A 25 2.97 11.98 -19.40
C PRO A 25 3.66 12.06 -20.77
N GLU A 26 2.89 12.27 -21.82
CA GLU A 26 3.41 12.74 -23.09
C GLU A 26 3.71 14.25 -22.96
N GLY A 27 4.96 14.64 -23.11
CA GLY A 27 5.42 16.02 -22.95
C GLY A 27 5.91 16.36 -21.55
N GLU A 28 5.69 17.60 -21.13
CA GLU A 28 6.21 18.12 -19.88
C GLU A 28 5.56 17.45 -18.64
N VAL A 29 6.41 17.04 -17.68
CA VAL A 29 5.96 16.58 -16.37
C VAL A 29 5.75 17.81 -15.48
N ARG A 30 4.50 18.12 -15.17
CA ARG A 30 4.11 19.31 -14.38
C ARG A 30 4.09 19.04 -12.87
N ALA A 31 3.87 17.79 -12.48
CA ALA A 31 3.88 17.35 -11.10
C ALA A 31 4.11 15.83 -11.04
N VAL A 32 4.54 15.33 -9.90
CA VAL A 32 4.64 13.92 -9.57
C VAL A 32 3.64 13.59 -8.47
N LEU A 33 2.88 12.50 -8.64
CA LEU A 33 2.09 11.88 -7.60
C LEU A 33 2.64 10.48 -7.30
N GLN A 34 3.22 10.30 -6.12
CA GLN A 34 3.60 8.99 -5.62
C GLN A 34 2.44 8.37 -4.85
N LEU A 35 2.23 7.06 -5.04
CA LEU A 35 1.15 6.29 -4.42
C LEU A 35 1.71 5.33 -3.37
N SER A 36 1.06 5.31 -2.20
CA SER A 36 1.23 4.30 -1.15
C SER A 36 -0.11 3.59 -0.97
N HIS A 37 -0.20 2.36 -1.45
CA HIS A 37 -1.44 1.59 -1.50
C HIS A 37 -1.87 1.04 -0.13
N GLY A 38 -3.09 0.55 -0.04
CA GLY A 38 -3.66 -0.03 1.16
C GLY A 38 -3.24 -1.48 1.40
N MET A 39 -3.75 -2.03 2.49
CA MET A 39 -3.57 -3.43 2.83
C MET A 39 -4.37 -4.33 1.89
N VAL A 40 -3.81 -5.50 1.56
CA VAL A 40 -4.44 -6.50 0.67
C VAL A 40 -4.83 -5.93 -0.69
N GLU A 41 -4.05 -4.98 -1.18
CA GLU A 41 -4.13 -4.48 -2.54
C GLU A 41 -2.72 -4.35 -3.15
N PHE A 42 -2.62 -3.83 -4.33
CA PHE A 42 -1.36 -3.72 -5.07
C PHE A 42 -1.39 -2.51 -5.98
N ILE A 43 -0.20 -2.05 -6.36
CA ILE A 43 -0.03 -0.76 -7.03
C ILE A 43 -0.69 -0.72 -8.43
N ASP A 44 -0.78 -1.84 -9.13
CA ASP A 44 -1.35 -1.90 -10.47
C ASP A 44 -2.84 -1.56 -10.52
N ARG A 45 -3.56 -1.65 -9.40
CA ARG A 45 -4.95 -1.19 -9.30
C ARG A 45 -5.11 0.29 -9.57
N TYR A 46 -4.04 1.05 -9.44
CA TYR A 46 -4.03 2.50 -9.67
C TYR A 46 -3.65 2.88 -11.11
N LYS A 47 -3.34 1.92 -11.99
CA LYS A 47 -2.98 2.21 -13.40
C LYS A 47 -4.05 3.05 -14.14
N PRO A 48 -5.37 2.80 -14.01
CA PRO A 48 -6.38 3.66 -14.64
C PRO A 48 -6.37 5.11 -14.13
N LEU A 49 -6.14 5.30 -12.82
CA LEU A 49 -5.96 6.63 -12.24
C LEU A 49 -4.68 7.28 -12.76
N ALA A 50 -3.60 6.52 -12.85
CA ALA A 50 -2.31 6.98 -13.33
C ALA A 50 -2.38 7.47 -14.78
N GLU A 51 -3.04 6.72 -15.66
CA GLU A 51 -3.26 7.10 -17.06
C GLU A 51 -4.08 8.39 -17.18
N ASN A 52 -5.14 8.51 -16.35
CA ASN A 52 -6.00 9.69 -16.33
C ASN A 52 -5.24 10.95 -15.88
N LEU A 53 -4.36 10.83 -14.89
CA LEU A 53 -3.52 11.91 -14.39
C LEU A 53 -2.37 12.23 -15.36
N ALA A 54 -1.77 11.22 -15.96
CA ALA A 54 -0.71 11.40 -16.95
C ALA A 54 -1.22 12.17 -18.18
N ALA A 55 -2.47 11.94 -18.60
CA ALA A 55 -3.11 12.74 -19.66
C ALA A 55 -3.22 14.24 -19.30
N ARG A 56 -3.02 14.61 -18.03
CA ARG A 56 -3.03 15.99 -17.52
C ARG A 56 -1.63 16.51 -17.15
N GLY A 57 -0.58 15.80 -17.55
CA GLY A 57 0.80 16.20 -17.26
C GLY A 57 1.30 15.82 -15.87
N ILE A 58 0.61 14.92 -15.15
CA ILE A 58 1.01 14.46 -13.82
C ILE A 58 1.62 13.07 -13.95
N LEU A 59 2.91 12.94 -13.65
CA LEU A 59 3.55 11.64 -13.54
C LEU A 59 3.04 10.93 -12.29
N VAL A 60 2.63 9.68 -12.44
CA VAL A 60 2.22 8.85 -11.30
C VAL A 60 3.20 7.70 -11.14
N THR A 61 3.67 7.46 -9.92
CA THR A 61 4.56 6.35 -9.58
C THR A 61 4.16 5.72 -8.26
N GLY A 62 4.65 4.53 -8.00
CA GLY A 62 4.48 3.84 -6.73
C GLY A 62 5.01 2.43 -6.82
N ASN A 63 5.14 1.79 -5.67
CA ASN A 63 5.60 0.41 -5.57
C ASN A 63 4.57 -0.43 -4.81
N ASP A 64 4.59 -1.73 -5.08
CA ASP A 64 3.99 -2.69 -4.16
C ASP A 64 4.79 -2.71 -2.86
N HIS A 65 4.11 -2.54 -1.73
CA HIS A 65 4.73 -2.72 -0.42
C HIS A 65 5.25 -4.14 -0.26
N LEU A 66 6.26 -4.34 0.59
CA LEU A 66 6.69 -5.68 0.96
C LEU A 66 5.48 -6.56 1.32
N GLY A 67 5.52 -7.80 0.91
CA GLY A 67 4.42 -8.74 1.14
C GLY A 67 3.15 -8.47 0.31
N HIS A 68 3.19 -7.61 -0.69
CA HIS A 68 2.06 -7.29 -1.55
C HIS A 68 2.43 -7.36 -3.03
N GLY A 69 1.43 -7.61 -3.88
CA GLY A 69 1.54 -7.57 -5.33
C GLY A 69 2.75 -8.34 -5.88
N GLY A 70 3.55 -7.68 -6.70
CA GLY A 70 4.78 -8.22 -7.27
C GLY A 70 6.01 -8.14 -6.36
N SER A 71 5.88 -7.58 -5.14
CA SER A 71 6.97 -7.49 -4.15
C SER A 71 7.05 -8.71 -3.22
N ILE A 72 6.45 -9.81 -3.59
CA ILE A 72 6.55 -11.12 -2.95
C ILE A 72 7.53 -12.02 -3.69
N ARG A 73 8.13 -13.00 -3.02
CA ARG A 73 8.92 -14.06 -3.65
C ARG A 73 8.10 -15.34 -3.80
N THR A 74 7.31 -15.62 -2.78
CA THR A 74 6.44 -16.80 -2.72
C THR A 74 5.10 -16.41 -2.09
N LYS A 75 4.09 -17.28 -2.21
CA LYS A 75 2.75 -17.04 -1.62
C LYS A 75 2.79 -16.92 -0.09
N GLU A 76 3.78 -17.51 0.55
CA GLU A 76 3.99 -17.41 2.00
C GLU A 76 4.39 -16.00 2.45
N ASP A 77 4.96 -15.20 1.54
CA ASP A 77 5.35 -13.81 1.82
C ASP A 77 4.15 -12.84 1.88
N TYR A 78 2.95 -13.23 1.41
CA TYR A 78 1.80 -12.30 1.43
C TYR A 78 1.49 -11.78 2.83
N GLY A 79 1.45 -10.44 2.94
CA GLY A 79 1.21 -9.70 4.18
C GLY A 79 2.44 -9.58 5.10
N TYR A 80 3.57 -10.21 4.77
CA TYR A 80 4.77 -10.18 5.60
C TYR A 80 5.79 -9.14 5.12
N PHE A 81 6.11 -8.18 5.97
CA PHE A 81 7.01 -7.08 5.65
C PHE A 81 8.48 -7.37 5.92
N GLY A 82 8.79 -8.45 6.65
CA GLY A 82 10.16 -8.84 6.99
C GLY A 82 10.55 -8.53 8.43
N GLU A 83 11.71 -9.05 8.82
CA GLU A 83 12.33 -8.85 10.12
C GLU A 83 13.73 -8.23 9.93
N PRO A 84 14.25 -7.48 10.95
CA PRO A 84 13.69 -7.26 12.28
C PRO A 84 12.64 -6.12 12.34
N ASP A 85 12.57 -5.22 11.38
CA ASP A 85 11.65 -4.09 11.38
C ASP A 85 11.06 -3.86 9.98
N GLY A 86 10.10 -4.69 9.61
CA GLY A 86 9.42 -4.61 8.32
C GLY A 86 8.63 -3.32 8.14
N ASN A 87 8.10 -2.73 9.22
CA ASN A 87 7.42 -1.43 9.14
C ASN A 87 8.39 -0.34 8.72
N ARG A 88 9.60 -0.33 9.28
CA ARG A 88 10.64 0.63 8.91
C ARG A 88 11.08 0.43 7.45
N ALA A 89 11.27 -0.82 7.03
CA ALA A 89 11.63 -1.14 5.66
C ALA A 89 10.62 -0.62 4.64
N VAL A 90 9.31 -0.81 4.88
CA VAL A 90 8.26 -0.27 3.99
C VAL A 90 8.31 1.25 3.91
N LEU A 91 8.57 1.92 5.02
CA LEU A 91 8.68 3.38 5.06
C LEU A 91 9.90 3.89 4.29
N GLU A 92 11.05 3.23 4.45
CA GLU A 92 12.29 3.54 3.71
C GLU A 92 12.16 3.20 2.22
N ASP A 93 11.45 2.14 1.88
CA ASP A 93 11.14 1.78 0.49
C ASP A 93 10.33 2.87 -0.21
N LEU A 94 9.34 3.46 0.48
CA LEU A 94 8.62 4.63 -0.04
C LEU A 94 9.57 5.80 -0.29
N HIS A 95 10.48 6.08 0.64
CA HIS A 95 11.47 7.15 0.48
C HIS A 95 12.47 6.86 -0.64
N ALA A 96 12.85 5.61 -0.84
CA ALA A 96 13.70 5.21 -1.96
C ALA A 96 13.05 5.49 -3.32
N VAL A 97 11.73 5.24 -3.46
CA VAL A 97 10.98 5.59 -4.68
C VAL A 97 10.92 7.10 -4.87
N THR A 98 10.70 7.88 -3.80
CA THR A 98 10.75 9.35 -3.86
C THR A 98 12.10 9.84 -4.35
N THR A 99 13.18 9.36 -3.74
CA THR A 99 14.55 9.73 -4.08
C THR A 99 14.88 9.43 -5.53
N LEU A 100 14.58 8.20 -5.98
CA LEU A 100 14.78 7.79 -7.39
C LEU A 100 13.99 8.69 -8.35
N THR A 101 12.72 8.97 -8.02
CA THR A 101 11.86 9.76 -8.91
C THR A 101 12.29 11.21 -8.98
N LYS A 102 12.70 11.82 -7.87
CA LYS A 102 13.25 13.18 -7.84
C LYS A 102 14.57 13.32 -8.60
N GLN A 103 15.41 12.28 -8.61
CA GLN A 103 16.62 12.26 -9.43
C GLN A 103 16.31 12.24 -10.93
N LEU A 104 15.25 11.55 -11.34
CA LEU A 104 14.83 11.47 -12.74
C LEU A 104 14.06 12.74 -13.19
N TYR A 105 13.38 13.42 -12.28
CA TYR A 105 12.54 14.59 -12.55
C TYR A 105 12.86 15.71 -11.54
N PRO A 106 14.05 16.32 -11.61
CA PRO A 106 14.48 17.33 -10.64
C PRO A 106 13.65 18.60 -10.76
N GLY A 107 13.31 19.20 -9.60
CA GLY A 107 12.58 20.46 -9.54
C GLY A 107 11.10 20.40 -9.87
N VAL A 108 10.55 19.22 -10.13
CA VAL A 108 9.12 19.03 -10.37
C VAL A 108 8.39 18.90 -9.02
N PRO A 109 7.25 19.60 -8.82
CA PRO A 109 6.45 19.48 -7.60
C PRO A 109 6.07 18.05 -7.30
N TYR A 110 6.23 17.62 -6.04
CA TYR A 110 6.11 16.23 -5.63
C TYR A 110 5.05 16.03 -4.54
N PHE A 111 4.09 15.15 -4.82
CA PHE A 111 2.97 14.84 -3.92
C PHE A 111 2.97 13.36 -3.55
N LEU A 112 2.58 13.06 -2.31
CA LEU A 112 2.39 11.70 -1.82
C LEU A 112 0.91 11.44 -1.52
N LEU A 113 0.31 10.40 -2.12
CA LEU A 113 -1.02 9.92 -1.77
C LEU A 113 -0.89 8.59 -1.02
N GLY A 114 -1.41 8.56 0.20
CA GLY A 114 -1.54 7.32 0.98
C GLY A 114 -3.01 6.93 1.14
N HIS A 115 -3.34 5.70 0.76
CA HIS A 115 -4.68 5.14 0.91
C HIS A 115 -4.71 4.07 2.00
N SER A 116 -5.69 4.13 2.92
CA SER A 116 -5.90 3.13 3.97
C SER A 116 -4.60 2.86 4.76
N MET A 117 -4.03 1.65 4.73
CA MET A 117 -2.72 1.33 5.33
C MET A 117 -1.63 2.28 4.80
N GLY A 118 -1.60 2.56 3.50
CA GLY A 118 -0.67 3.51 2.91
C GLY A 118 -0.80 4.92 3.47
N SER A 119 -1.98 5.30 3.98
CA SER A 119 -2.17 6.59 4.66
C SER A 119 -1.44 6.66 6.01
N PHE A 120 -1.26 5.53 6.68
CA PHE A 120 -0.46 5.47 7.91
C PHE A 120 1.03 5.63 7.59
N TYR A 121 1.51 5.01 6.50
CA TYR A 121 2.87 5.22 6.00
C TYR A 121 3.10 6.66 5.53
N ALA A 122 2.17 7.24 4.79
CA ALA A 122 2.25 8.63 4.38
C ALA A 122 2.35 9.60 5.58
N ARG A 123 1.61 9.33 6.66
CA ARG A 123 1.72 10.12 7.90
C ARG A 123 3.06 9.94 8.61
N GLN A 124 3.63 8.74 8.62
CA GLN A 124 4.98 8.50 9.14
C GLN A 124 6.02 9.20 8.27
N TYR A 125 5.87 9.11 6.93
CA TYR A 125 6.71 9.80 5.96
C TYR A 125 6.76 11.31 6.21
N LEU A 126 5.60 11.94 6.43
CA LEU A 126 5.49 13.38 6.72
C LEU A 126 6.23 13.77 8.01
N CYS A 127 6.34 12.88 8.99
CA CYS A 127 7.08 13.17 10.22
C CYS A 127 8.60 13.15 10.02
N GLU A 128 9.12 12.43 9.02
CA GLU A 128 10.56 12.25 8.80
C GLU A 128 11.08 13.05 7.60
N TRP A 129 10.33 13.07 6.51
CA TRP A 129 10.73 13.67 5.23
C TRP A 129 9.65 14.58 4.63
N GLY A 130 8.80 15.15 5.48
CA GLY A 130 7.70 16.02 5.02
C GLY A 130 8.15 17.23 4.20
N ASP A 131 9.32 17.76 4.51
CA ASP A 131 9.90 18.90 3.81
C ASP A 131 10.32 18.58 2.36
N GLU A 132 10.38 17.31 1.99
CA GLU A 132 10.65 16.89 0.62
C GLU A 132 9.42 16.91 -0.28
N LEU A 133 8.22 17.10 0.27
CA LEU A 133 6.95 17.05 -0.44
C LEU A 133 6.33 18.46 -0.55
N ASP A 134 5.76 18.73 -1.71
CA ASP A 134 4.92 19.93 -1.92
C ASP A 134 3.49 19.72 -1.37
N GLY A 135 3.10 18.46 -1.07
CA GLY A 135 1.84 18.17 -0.41
C GLY A 135 1.59 16.67 -0.25
N ALA A 136 0.60 16.34 0.57
CA ALA A 136 0.19 14.97 0.79
C ALA A 136 -1.33 14.82 0.80
N ILE A 137 -1.82 13.70 0.24
CA ILE A 137 -3.23 13.30 0.24
C ILE A 137 -3.37 12.10 1.16
N ILE A 138 -4.08 12.28 2.26
CA ILE A 138 -4.33 11.25 3.26
C ILE A 138 -5.76 10.74 3.10
N MET A 139 -5.91 9.57 2.50
CA MET A 139 -7.21 9.03 2.11
C MET A 139 -7.54 7.74 2.88
N GLY A 140 -8.79 7.63 3.37
CA GLY A 140 -9.23 6.44 4.09
C GLY A 140 -8.45 6.15 5.38
N THR A 141 -7.88 7.18 6.00
CA THR A 141 -7.08 7.04 7.23
C THR A 141 -7.96 6.75 8.44
N GLY A 142 -7.37 6.15 9.46
CA GLY A 142 -8.02 5.88 10.73
C GLY A 142 -7.27 6.48 11.92
N CYS A 143 -8.00 6.61 13.03
CA CYS A 143 -7.42 6.93 14.33
C CYS A 143 -8.14 6.11 15.39
N GLN A 144 -7.44 5.14 15.96
CA GLN A 144 -8.01 4.29 17.00
C GLN A 144 -7.52 4.73 18.38
N PRO A 145 -8.32 4.55 19.44
CA PRO A 145 -7.88 4.80 20.81
C PRO A 145 -6.60 4.03 21.14
N LYS A 146 -5.64 4.68 21.80
CA LYS A 146 -4.35 4.07 22.16
C LYS A 146 -4.51 2.73 22.89
N ALA A 147 -5.48 2.62 23.80
CA ALA A 147 -5.75 1.39 24.54
C ALA A 147 -6.14 0.22 23.60
N LEU A 148 -6.97 0.49 22.59
CA LEU A 148 -7.36 -0.52 21.61
C LEU A 148 -6.16 -0.97 20.76
N VAL A 149 -5.32 -0.02 20.32
CA VAL A 149 -4.09 -0.33 19.57
C VAL A 149 -3.13 -1.19 20.42
N GLN A 150 -2.95 -0.85 21.70
CA GLN A 150 -2.10 -1.64 22.60
C GLN A 150 -2.65 -3.06 22.83
N LEU A 151 -3.97 -3.19 23.00
CA LEU A 151 -4.62 -4.50 23.10
C LEU A 151 -4.39 -5.34 21.82
N ALA A 152 -4.61 -4.77 20.66
CA ALA A 152 -4.39 -5.45 19.38
C ALA A 152 -2.92 -5.90 19.24
N ARG A 153 -1.96 -5.01 19.53
CA ARG A 153 -0.52 -5.35 19.53
C ARG A 153 -0.17 -6.48 20.49
N THR A 154 -0.78 -6.49 21.68
CA THR A 154 -0.57 -7.55 22.66
C THR A 154 -1.11 -8.88 22.16
N ILE A 155 -2.31 -8.90 21.57
CA ILE A 155 -2.89 -10.11 20.95
C ILE A 155 -1.97 -10.64 19.86
N CYS A 156 -1.51 -9.77 18.93
CA CYS A 156 -0.60 -10.18 17.87
C CYS A 156 0.71 -10.77 18.43
N ARG A 157 1.33 -10.13 19.44
CA ARG A 157 2.55 -10.63 20.07
C ARG A 157 2.36 -11.98 20.73
N VAL A 158 1.25 -12.18 21.45
CA VAL A 158 0.94 -13.46 22.09
C VAL A 158 0.77 -14.55 21.04
N LEU A 159 0.03 -14.28 19.96
CA LEU A 159 -0.13 -15.22 18.87
C LEU A 159 1.21 -15.54 18.20
N ALA A 160 2.07 -14.53 17.99
CA ALA A 160 3.37 -14.71 17.38
C ALA A 160 4.32 -15.57 18.22
N VAL A 161 4.24 -15.51 19.55
CA VAL A 161 5.02 -16.38 20.45
C VAL A 161 4.69 -17.85 20.24
N PHE A 162 3.41 -18.19 19.98
CA PHE A 162 2.98 -19.59 19.80
C PHE A 162 3.05 -20.06 18.37
N HIS A 163 2.90 -19.18 17.37
CA HIS A 163 2.75 -19.56 15.97
C HIS A 163 3.82 -18.95 15.04
N GLY A 164 4.66 -18.04 15.55
CA GLY A 164 5.62 -17.27 14.74
C GLY A 164 4.97 -16.07 14.03
N TRP A 165 5.82 -15.16 13.51
CA TRP A 165 5.38 -13.92 12.85
C TRP A 165 4.74 -14.13 11.47
N HIS A 166 4.94 -15.28 10.84
CA HIS A 166 4.30 -15.65 9.56
C HIS A 166 2.87 -16.22 9.73
N TYR A 167 2.37 -16.31 10.98
CA TYR A 167 1.06 -16.87 11.23
C TYR A 167 -0.06 -15.96 10.71
N ARG A 168 -0.91 -16.52 9.83
CA ARG A 168 -2.09 -15.85 9.30
C ARG A 168 -3.28 -16.04 10.22
N SER A 169 -3.56 -15.03 11.02
CA SER A 169 -4.58 -15.10 12.06
C SER A 169 -5.97 -14.71 11.53
N LYS A 170 -6.86 -15.69 11.39
CA LYS A 170 -8.30 -15.45 11.10
C LYS A 170 -8.95 -14.54 12.15
N LEU A 171 -8.53 -14.65 13.42
CA LEU A 171 -9.03 -13.80 14.49
C LEU A 171 -8.66 -12.33 14.26
N VAL A 172 -7.39 -12.06 13.97
CA VAL A 172 -6.91 -10.69 13.73
C VAL A 172 -7.60 -10.11 12.49
N ALA A 173 -7.66 -10.85 11.39
CA ALA A 173 -8.36 -10.44 10.17
C ALA A 173 -9.82 -10.09 10.45
N ARG A 174 -10.56 -10.96 11.15
CA ARG A 174 -11.96 -10.72 11.51
C ARG A 174 -12.14 -9.47 12.38
N LEU A 175 -11.25 -9.25 13.35
CA LEU A 175 -11.32 -8.07 14.22
C LEU A 175 -10.99 -6.77 13.46
N SER A 176 -10.07 -6.81 12.50
CA SER A 176 -9.66 -5.65 11.70
C SER A 176 -10.76 -5.14 10.77
N PHE A 177 -11.63 -6.03 10.27
CA PHE A 177 -12.71 -5.69 9.36
C PHE A 177 -14.10 -5.77 9.99
N LEU A 178 -14.15 -5.90 11.32
CA LEU A 178 -15.41 -6.02 12.04
C LEU A 178 -16.30 -4.79 11.81
N GLY A 179 -17.48 -5.03 11.27
CA GLY A 179 -18.50 -4.00 11.05
C GLY A 179 -18.39 -3.23 9.73
N TYR A 180 -17.40 -3.48 8.87
CA TYR A 180 -17.25 -2.79 7.58
C TYR A 180 -18.45 -3.04 6.64
N ASN A 181 -19.02 -4.24 6.64
CA ASN A 181 -20.22 -4.57 5.86
C ASN A 181 -21.54 -4.19 6.56
N LYS A 182 -21.50 -3.54 7.73
CA LYS A 182 -22.72 -3.19 8.45
C LYS A 182 -23.57 -2.20 7.64
N GLY A 183 -24.80 -2.59 7.33
CA GLY A 183 -25.74 -1.77 6.55
C GLY A 183 -25.62 -1.94 5.03
N LEU A 184 -24.80 -2.86 4.55
CA LEU A 184 -24.73 -3.28 3.16
C LEU A 184 -25.56 -4.55 2.94
N GLU A 185 -25.89 -4.86 1.68
CA GLU A 185 -26.74 -6.01 1.30
C GLU A 185 -26.12 -7.36 1.70
N GLY A 186 -24.81 -7.41 1.89
CA GLY A 186 -24.10 -8.61 2.36
C GLY A 186 -23.98 -9.70 1.31
N ARG A 187 -23.89 -9.33 0.03
CA ARG A 187 -23.64 -10.24 -1.09
C ARG A 187 -22.31 -10.97 -0.93
N THR A 188 -21.28 -10.26 -0.47
CA THR A 188 -19.95 -10.80 -0.19
C THR A 188 -19.38 -10.23 1.11
N ALA A 189 -18.28 -10.82 1.61
CA ALA A 189 -17.53 -10.27 2.74
C ALA A 189 -16.83 -8.93 2.42
N HIS A 190 -16.80 -8.52 1.14
CA HIS A 190 -16.00 -7.41 0.63
C HIS A 190 -16.85 -6.28 0.01
N ASP A 191 -18.18 -6.29 0.19
CA ASP A 191 -19.07 -5.29 -0.41
C ASP A 191 -18.78 -3.85 0.07
N TRP A 192 -18.12 -3.71 1.21
CA TRP A 192 -17.64 -2.43 1.72
C TRP A 192 -16.54 -1.76 0.88
N LEU A 193 -15.88 -2.51 -0.01
CA LEU A 193 -14.77 -2.01 -0.82
C LEU A 193 -15.22 -1.07 -1.95
N ASN A 194 -16.36 -1.36 -2.58
CA ASN A 194 -16.86 -0.56 -3.70
C ASN A 194 -18.38 -0.67 -3.80
N ARG A 195 -19.03 0.39 -4.29
CA ARG A 195 -20.47 0.39 -4.61
C ARG A 195 -20.79 -0.40 -5.87
N ASP A 196 -19.81 -0.49 -6.79
CA ASP A 196 -19.95 -1.29 -8.00
C ASP A 196 -19.61 -2.75 -7.69
N PRO A 197 -20.61 -3.68 -7.78
CA PRO A 197 -20.38 -5.10 -7.52
C PRO A 197 -19.39 -5.74 -8.50
N VAL A 198 -19.25 -5.20 -9.71
CA VAL A 198 -18.29 -5.70 -10.70
C VAL A 198 -16.85 -5.43 -10.23
N GLU A 199 -16.59 -4.27 -9.64
CA GLU A 199 -15.29 -3.95 -9.07
C GLU A 199 -14.97 -4.78 -7.83
N VAL A 200 -15.98 -5.10 -7.00
CA VAL A 200 -15.82 -6.03 -5.87
C VAL A 200 -15.45 -7.43 -6.38
N ASP A 201 -16.14 -7.92 -7.41
CA ASP A 201 -15.88 -9.25 -7.99
C ASP A 201 -14.50 -9.29 -8.66
N ARG A 202 -14.10 -8.21 -9.37
CA ARG A 202 -12.76 -8.06 -9.94
C ARG A 202 -11.68 -8.11 -8.85
N TYR A 203 -11.88 -7.39 -7.75
CA TYR A 203 -10.97 -7.45 -6.59
C TYR A 203 -10.85 -8.87 -6.05
N ARG A 204 -11.97 -9.56 -5.83
CA ARG A 204 -11.99 -10.95 -5.32
C ARG A 204 -11.33 -11.95 -6.27
N ALA A 205 -11.42 -11.75 -7.57
CA ALA A 205 -10.80 -12.63 -8.55
C ALA A 205 -9.26 -12.59 -8.53
N VAL A 206 -8.67 -11.47 -8.09
CA VAL A 206 -7.21 -11.30 -8.02
C VAL A 206 -6.65 -11.43 -6.59
N THR A 207 -7.51 -11.32 -5.59
CA THR A 207 -7.15 -11.58 -4.19
C THR A 207 -7.74 -12.91 -3.77
N ASP A 208 -6.92 -13.94 -3.67
CA ASP A 208 -7.32 -15.23 -3.11
C ASP A 208 -7.87 -15.03 -1.69
N GLU A 209 -8.90 -15.76 -1.29
CA GLU A 209 -9.44 -15.68 0.09
C GLU A 209 -8.35 -15.94 1.15
N ASP A 210 -7.39 -16.81 0.83
CA ASP A 210 -6.22 -17.09 1.68
C ASP A 210 -5.24 -15.91 1.77
N ASN A 211 -5.19 -15.03 0.79
CA ASN A 211 -4.33 -13.83 0.80
C ASN A 211 -4.91 -12.69 1.61
N PHE A 212 -6.20 -12.75 1.95
CA PHE A 212 -6.88 -11.78 2.81
C PHE A 212 -6.56 -11.97 4.31
N LEU A 213 -5.88 -13.05 4.66
CA LEU A 213 -5.48 -13.32 6.03
C LEU A 213 -4.24 -12.46 6.37
N MET A 214 -4.41 -11.58 7.35
CA MET A 214 -3.32 -10.77 7.85
C MET A 214 -2.26 -11.61 8.55
N ILE A 215 -1.00 -11.40 8.20
CA ILE A 215 0.14 -11.84 9.00
C ILE A 215 0.27 -10.91 10.21
N LEU A 216 0.70 -11.47 11.33
CA LEU A 216 0.86 -10.78 12.62
C LEU A 216 2.00 -9.77 12.59
#